data_98088c45e9a65390dd6f90bfc0e33746
#
_entry.id   98088c45e9a65390dd6f90bfc0e33746
#
_cell.length_a   1.000
_cell.length_b   1.000
_cell.length_c   1.000
_cell.angle_alpha   90.00
_cell.angle_beta   90.00
_cell.angle_gamma   90.00
#
_symmetry.space_group_name_H-M   'P 1'
#
loop_
_entity.id
_entity.type
_entity.pdbx_description
1 polymer ?
#
loop_
_entity_poly.entity_id
_entity_poly.type
_entity_poly.pdbx_seq_one_letter_code
_entity_poly.pdbx_strand_id
1 'polypeptide(L)'
;MILYHASTMYHLLCCIVHKLAYHPNDAAELLMLEYIKPDKSRKSFLKQVIDSGFFTTARYVPEQKFKLKKGNALDNTSSEKEIKSVIENISKTFENWLDEDITKFEEIYVASDQHSLGIYLTSKSIPYHYFEDASGMLSEQSRYLSITKSNNMTNHIINEYLGCMGRNSCVKSKLCDLRHQQKGFYDEKAEDFCIYDILKFKIPDKVPDIINFFGGISHKIRGDKKICLYLTQDLNTLKIKDLDLQELMMTTLVDYMCGDEYVLVVKPHPKDR
;
A
#
# COMPACT_ATOMS: atom_id res chain seq x y z
N MET A 1 -9.95 9.48 17.83
CA MET A 1 -10.33 9.08 16.46
C MET A 1 -9.06 8.67 15.69
N ILE A 2 -9.14 7.68 14.83
CA ILE A 2 -7.99 7.13 14.11
C ILE A 2 -8.05 7.50 12.62
N LEU A 3 -6.92 7.85 12.02
CA LEU A 3 -6.82 8.09 10.57
C LEU A 3 -6.06 6.92 9.91
N TYR A 4 -6.66 6.36 8.88
CA TYR A 4 -6.03 5.35 8.02
C TYR A 4 -5.83 5.88 6.61
N HIS A 5 -4.72 5.52 5.98
CA HIS A 5 -4.43 5.84 4.59
C HIS A 5 -4.08 4.57 3.81
N ALA A 6 -4.76 4.35 2.70
CA ALA A 6 -4.54 3.21 1.81
C ALA A 6 -4.17 3.67 0.39
N SER A 7 -3.07 3.17 -0.16
CA SER A 7 -2.64 3.44 -1.53
C SER A 7 -2.96 2.32 -2.52
N THR A 8 -3.20 1.10 -2.03
CA THR A 8 -3.54 -0.10 -2.81
C THR A 8 -4.65 -0.90 -2.14
N MET A 9 -5.20 -1.90 -2.84
CA MET A 9 -6.17 -2.83 -2.24
C MET A 9 -5.55 -3.66 -1.10
N TYR A 10 -4.25 -3.96 -1.18
CA TYR A 10 -3.52 -4.61 -0.09
C TYR A 10 -3.46 -3.70 1.15
N HIS A 11 -3.12 -2.44 0.98
CA HIS A 11 -3.12 -1.48 2.09
C HIS A 11 -4.52 -1.27 2.68
N LEU A 12 -5.57 -1.32 1.87
CA LEU A 12 -6.94 -1.29 2.39
C LEU A 12 -7.23 -2.52 3.27
N LEU A 13 -6.75 -3.71 2.87
CA LEU A 13 -6.83 -4.90 3.73
C LEU A 13 -6.04 -4.70 5.03
N CYS A 14 -4.81 -4.16 4.97
CA CYS A 14 -4.02 -3.81 6.16
C CYS A 14 -4.81 -2.89 7.10
N CYS A 15 -5.41 -1.82 6.58
CA CYS A 15 -6.20 -0.87 7.35
C CYS A 15 -7.41 -1.54 8.02
N ILE A 16 -8.17 -2.37 7.28
CA ILE A 16 -9.33 -3.09 7.83
C ILE A 16 -8.90 -4.06 8.93
N VAL A 17 -7.89 -4.89 8.67
CA VAL A 17 -7.40 -5.88 9.63
C VAL A 17 -6.86 -5.19 10.89
N HIS A 18 -6.07 -4.12 10.73
CA HIS A 18 -5.55 -3.37 11.86
C HIS A 18 -6.67 -2.73 12.68
N LYS A 19 -7.63 -2.06 12.01
CA LYS A 19 -8.78 -1.43 12.66
C LYS A 19 -9.57 -2.44 13.48
N LEU A 20 -9.88 -3.60 12.90
CA LEU A 20 -10.69 -4.63 13.58
C LEU A 20 -9.93 -5.30 14.73
N ALA A 21 -8.61 -5.47 14.61
CA ALA A 21 -7.80 -6.19 15.57
C ALA A 21 -7.33 -5.35 16.78
N TYR A 22 -7.10 -4.05 16.55
CA TYR A 22 -6.45 -3.17 17.55
C TYR A 22 -7.32 -1.99 17.98
N HIS A 23 -8.25 -1.55 17.13
CA HIS A 23 -9.12 -0.40 17.36
C HIS A 23 -10.61 -0.74 17.11
N PRO A 24 -11.14 -1.89 17.57
CA PRO A 24 -12.47 -2.36 17.16
C PRO A 24 -13.58 -1.34 17.44
N ASN A 25 -13.46 -0.59 18.53
CA ASN A 25 -14.48 0.34 19.02
C ASN A 25 -14.19 1.81 18.70
N ASP A 26 -13.01 2.13 18.14
CA ASP A 26 -12.63 3.51 17.87
C ASP A 26 -13.27 4.01 16.58
N ALA A 27 -13.71 5.26 16.57
CA ALA A 27 -14.08 5.92 15.33
C ALA A 27 -12.83 6.05 14.44
N ALA A 28 -12.97 5.71 13.14
CA ALA A 28 -11.87 5.74 12.19
C ALA A 28 -12.29 6.36 10.87
N GLU A 29 -11.43 7.19 10.33
CA GLU A 29 -11.53 7.74 8.97
C GLU A 29 -10.55 7.05 8.03
N LEU A 30 -10.97 6.79 6.79
CA LEU A 30 -10.15 6.20 5.76
C LEU A 30 -9.92 7.18 4.60
N LEU A 31 -8.67 7.49 4.32
CA LEU A 31 -8.23 8.16 3.10
C LEU A 31 -7.71 7.12 2.11
N MET A 32 -8.29 7.07 0.90
CA MET A 32 -7.87 6.14 -0.15
C MET A 32 -7.31 6.91 -1.35
N LEU A 33 -6.18 6.47 -1.90
CA LEU A 33 -5.73 7.02 -3.17
C LEU A 33 -6.71 6.68 -4.31
N GLU A 34 -6.93 7.63 -5.20
CA GLU A 34 -7.83 7.47 -6.35
C GLU A 34 -7.43 6.30 -7.28
N TYR A 35 -6.18 5.82 -7.21
CA TYR A 35 -5.69 4.69 -8.01
C TYR A 35 -6.21 3.32 -7.57
N ILE A 36 -6.75 3.20 -6.35
CA ILE A 36 -7.28 1.94 -5.82
C ILE A 36 -8.38 1.37 -6.72
N LYS A 37 -9.20 2.26 -7.31
CA LYS A 37 -10.25 1.88 -8.25
C LYS A 37 -10.30 2.80 -9.47
N PRO A 38 -10.69 2.28 -10.65
CA PRO A 38 -10.98 3.09 -11.82
C PRO A 38 -12.09 4.11 -11.55
N ASP A 39 -12.06 5.28 -12.19
CA ASP A 39 -13.01 6.38 -11.99
C ASP A 39 -14.48 5.95 -11.98
N LYS A 40 -14.87 5.13 -12.97
CA LYS A 40 -16.24 4.65 -13.13
C LYS A 40 -16.77 3.82 -11.94
N SER A 41 -15.90 3.26 -11.12
CA SER A 41 -16.26 2.41 -9.97
C SER A 41 -15.96 3.05 -8.61
N ARG A 42 -15.32 4.22 -8.56
CA ARG A 42 -14.92 4.87 -7.30
C ARG A 42 -16.11 5.18 -6.40
N LYS A 43 -17.20 5.74 -6.97
CA LYS A 43 -18.37 6.11 -6.18
C LYS A 43 -19.06 4.89 -5.54
N SER A 44 -19.25 3.82 -6.29
CA SER A 44 -19.86 2.59 -5.78
C SER A 44 -18.96 1.90 -4.75
N PHE A 45 -17.66 1.91 -4.99
CA PHE A 45 -16.71 1.31 -4.04
C PHE A 45 -16.60 2.13 -2.74
N LEU A 46 -16.60 3.46 -2.81
CA LEU A 46 -16.65 4.32 -1.63
C LEU A 46 -17.90 4.04 -0.78
N LYS A 47 -19.06 3.90 -1.45
CA LYS A 47 -20.29 3.50 -0.78
C LYS A 47 -20.15 2.13 -0.11
N GLN A 48 -19.57 1.14 -0.79
CA GLN A 48 -19.30 -0.19 -0.23
C GLN A 48 -18.40 -0.12 1.01
N VAL A 49 -17.37 0.71 1.00
CA VAL A 49 -16.49 0.92 2.17
C VAL A 49 -17.27 1.50 3.35
N ILE A 50 -18.11 2.49 3.13
CA ILE A 50 -18.92 3.11 4.18
C ILE A 50 -19.98 2.12 4.70
N ASP A 51 -20.70 1.47 3.80
CA ASP A 51 -21.77 0.51 4.14
C ASP A 51 -21.23 -0.73 4.88
N SER A 52 -19.93 -1.05 4.74
CA SER A 52 -19.31 -2.16 5.49
C SER A 52 -19.22 -1.93 7.00
N GLY A 53 -19.28 -0.67 7.44
CA GLY A 53 -19.13 -0.28 8.83
C GLY A 53 -17.71 -0.44 9.41
N PHE A 54 -16.70 -0.77 8.58
CA PHE A 54 -15.30 -0.85 9.05
C PHE A 54 -14.75 0.52 9.43
N PHE A 55 -15.18 1.56 8.73
CA PHE A 55 -14.77 2.94 8.97
C PHE A 55 -15.99 3.84 9.16
N THR A 56 -15.86 4.85 10.01
CA THR A 56 -16.92 5.85 10.25
C THR A 56 -17.11 6.73 9.02
N THR A 57 -16.02 7.11 8.38
CA THR A 57 -16.01 7.90 7.15
C THR A 57 -14.91 7.41 6.22
N ALA A 58 -15.09 7.65 4.92
CA ALA A 58 -14.07 7.36 3.93
C ALA A 58 -14.14 8.37 2.78
N ARG A 59 -12.99 8.73 2.20
CA ARG A 59 -12.91 9.59 1.02
C ARG A 59 -11.69 9.28 0.16
N TYR A 60 -11.76 9.66 -1.12
CA TYR A 60 -10.62 9.54 -2.02
C TYR A 60 -9.74 10.78 -1.97
N VAL A 61 -8.43 10.55 -1.85
CA VAL A 61 -7.39 11.58 -2.01
C VAL A 61 -7.15 11.81 -3.50
N PRO A 62 -7.43 13.01 -4.03
CA PRO A 62 -7.24 13.31 -5.44
C PRO A 62 -5.77 13.63 -5.75
N GLU A 63 -4.91 12.62 -5.70
CA GLU A 63 -3.46 12.75 -5.78
C GLU A 63 -3.00 13.52 -7.03
N GLN A 64 -3.76 13.44 -8.14
CA GLN A 64 -3.47 14.20 -9.36
C GLN A 64 -3.54 15.73 -9.15
N LYS A 65 -4.36 16.20 -8.20
CA LYS A 65 -4.47 17.65 -7.88
C LYS A 65 -3.22 18.20 -7.18
N PHE A 66 -2.45 17.33 -6.53
CA PHE A 66 -1.23 17.70 -5.79
C PHE A 66 0.03 17.55 -6.65
N LYS A 67 -0.09 16.94 -7.83
CA LYS A 67 1.03 16.85 -8.77
C LYS A 67 1.47 18.23 -9.21
N LEU A 68 2.77 18.40 -9.27
CA LEU A 68 3.38 19.64 -9.70
C LEU A 68 2.95 20.02 -11.12
N LYS A 69 2.63 21.29 -11.32
CA LYS A 69 2.41 21.84 -12.66
C LYS A 69 3.71 21.73 -13.48
N LYS A 70 3.58 21.53 -14.80
CA LYS A 70 4.71 21.63 -15.74
C LYS A 70 5.47 22.95 -15.46
N GLY A 71 6.76 22.86 -15.16
CA GLY A 71 7.60 24.02 -14.81
C GLY A 71 8.20 23.99 -13.39
N ASN A 72 7.64 23.19 -12.47
CA ASN A 72 8.18 23.00 -11.10
C ASN A 72 8.84 21.62 -10.94
N ALA A 73 9.33 21.03 -12.04
CA ALA A 73 10.04 19.75 -11.98
C ALA A 73 11.39 19.95 -11.31
N LEU A 74 11.67 19.17 -10.27
CA LEU A 74 12.98 19.10 -9.63
C LEU A 74 13.92 18.18 -10.43
N ASP A 75 15.17 18.55 -10.45
CA ASP A 75 16.27 17.77 -11.03
C ASP A 75 17.50 17.78 -10.11
N ASN A 76 18.57 17.10 -10.53
CA ASN A 76 19.78 16.97 -9.73
C ASN A 76 20.52 18.32 -9.46
N THR A 77 20.11 19.40 -10.11
CA THR A 77 20.69 20.76 -9.94
C THR A 77 19.81 21.63 -9.05
N SER A 78 18.63 21.15 -8.67
CA SER A 78 17.69 21.89 -7.83
C SER A 78 18.26 22.20 -6.46
N SER A 79 18.17 23.45 -6.06
CA SER A 79 18.61 23.92 -4.75
C SER A 79 17.68 23.43 -3.62
N GLU A 80 18.19 23.37 -2.41
CA GLU A 80 17.39 23.04 -1.23
C GLU A 80 16.18 23.97 -1.07
N LYS A 81 16.31 25.25 -1.42
CA LYS A 81 15.22 26.24 -1.37
C LYS A 81 14.09 25.86 -2.35
N GLU A 82 14.42 25.41 -3.54
CA GLU A 82 13.44 24.95 -4.54
C GLU A 82 12.74 23.69 -4.06
N ILE A 83 13.48 22.71 -3.51
CA ILE A 83 12.91 21.48 -2.95
C ILE A 83 11.92 21.82 -1.83
N LYS A 84 12.30 22.65 -0.87
CA LYS A 84 11.44 23.11 0.22
C LYS A 84 10.18 23.81 -0.29
N SER A 85 10.32 24.70 -1.27
CA SER A 85 9.18 25.42 -1.87
C SER A 85 8.16 24.47 -2.50
N VAL A 86 8.65 23.42 -3.18
CA VAL A 86 7.78 22.40 -3.77
C VAL A 86 7.05 21.60 -2.69
N ILE A 87 7.76 21.16 -1.65
CA ILE A 87 7.18 20.42 -0.52
C ILE A 87 6.11 21.26 0.18
N GLU A 88 6.41 22.54 0.48
CA GLU A 88 5.46 23.47 1.09
C GLU A 88 4.20 23.67 0.25
N ASN A 89 4.34 23.75 -1.08
CA ASN A 89 3.19 23.87 -1.98
C ASN A 89 2.31 22.62 -1.97
N ILE A 90 2.91 21.42 -2.00
CA ILE A 90 2.17 20.15 -1.89
C ILE A 90 1.47 20.09 -0.54
N SER A 91 2.18 20.37 0.55
CA SER A 91 1.69 20.33 1.92
C SER A 91 0.50 21.29 2.11
N LYS A 92 0.64 22.54 1.69
CA LYS A 92 -0.43 23.55 1.78
C LYS A 92 -1.65 23.19 0.92
N THR A 93 -1.42 22.64 -0.27
CA THR A 93 -2.52 22.23 -1.16
C THR A 93 -3.26 21.04 -0.55
N PHE A 94 -2.56 20.10 0.07
CA PHE A 94 -3.17 18.99 0.79
C PHE A 94 -3.94 19.45 2.02
N GLU A 95 -3.37 20.33 2.84
CA GLU A 95 -3.98 20.91 4.03
C GLU A 95 -5.31 21.60 3.69
N ASN A 96 -5.31 22.43 2.63
CA ASN A 96 -6.53 23.08 2.15
C ASN A 96 -7.58 22.11 1.62
N TRP A 97 -7.17 20.97 1.06
CA TRP A 97 -8.09 19.94 0.59
C TRP A 97 -8.64 19.10 1.75
N LEU A 98 -7.79 18.81 2.75
CA LEU A 98 -8.19 18.06 3.94
C LEU A 98 -9.33 18.80 4.66
N ASP A 99 -9.23 20.14 4.76
CA ASP A 99 -10.23 21.06 5.34
C ASP A 99 -10.67 20.69 6.76
N GLU A 100 -9.72 20.15 7.52
CA GLU A 100 -9.92 19.74 8.91
C GLU A 100 -8.60 19.69 9.69
N ASP A 101 -8.71 19.82 11.00
CA ASP A 101 -7.55 19.76 11.89
C ASP A 101 -7.05 18.30 12.02
N ILE A 102 -5.85 18.05 11.51
CA ILE A 102 -5.20 16.75 11.59
C ILE A 102 -4.93 16.30 13.03
N THR A 103 -4.83 17.25 13.98
CA THR A 103 -4.58 16.96 15.41
C THR A 103 -5.77 16.31 16.11
N LYS A 104 -6.94 16.27 15.47
CA LYS A 104 -8.10 15.50 15.97
C LYS A 104 -7.87 13.99 15.99
N PHE A 105 -6.90 13.51 15.20
CA PHE A 105 -6.55 12.10 15.14
C PHE A 105 -5.48 11.77 16.18
N GLU A 106 -5.81 10.84 17.08
CA GLU A 106 -4.90 10.35 18.12
C GLU A 106 -3.76 9.52 17.53
N GLU A 107 -4.10 8.73 16.49
CA GLU A 107 -3.18 7.89 15.76
C GLU A 107 -3.42 7.99 14.26
N ILE A 108 -2.35 7.97 13.49
CA ILE A 108 -2.36 8.07 12.02
C ILE A 108 -1.56 6.92 11.45
N TYR A 109 -2.18 6.13 10.58
CA TYR A 109 -1.60 4.97 9.91
C TYR A 109 -1.50 5.22 8.41
N VAL A 110 -0.28 5.25 7.89
CA VAL A 110 0.02 5.65 6.51
C VAL A 110 0.60 4.50 5.72
N ALA A 111 0.02 4.24 4.57
CA ALA A 111 0.64 3.39 3.55
C ALA A 111 1.22 4.29 2.45
N SER A 112 2.48 4.06 2.08
CA SER A 112 3.17 4.83 1.02
C SER A 112 3.25 6.34 1.33
N ASP A 113 4.08 6.71 2.30
CA ASP A 113 4.29 8.09 2.76
C ASP A 113 4.95 9.02 1.71
N GLN A 114 5.25 8.50 0.54
CA GLN A 114 5.70 9.24 -0.64
C GLN A 114 4.58 10.00 -1.37
N HIS A 115 3.34 9.87 -0.91
CA HIS A 115 2.17 10.59 -1.43
C HIS A 115 1.86 11.83 -0.59
N SER A 116 0.90 12.63 -1.06
CA SER A 116 0.60 13.95 -0.49
C SER A 116 0.35 13.96 1.03
N LEU A 117 -0.33 12.96 1.58
CA LEU A 117 -0.52 12.85 3.04
C LEU A 117 0.82 12.67 3.76
N GLY A 118 1.66 11.73 3.33
CA GLY A 118 2.97 11.50 3.97
C GLY A 118 3.90 12.70 3.86
N ILE A 119 3.92 13.37 2.70
CA ILE A 119 4.67 14.62 2.48
C ILE A 119 4.17 15.70 3.45
N TYR A 120 2.85 15.86 3.59
CA TYR A 120 2.24 16.80 4.53
C TYR A 120 2.65 16.50 5.97
N LEU A 121 2.44 15.27 6.45
CA LEU A 121 2.77 14.86 7.81
C LEU A 121 4.25 15.09 8.12
N THR A 122 5.14 14.66 7.22
CA THR A 122 6.59 14.81 7.41
C THR A 122 7.02 16.28 7.40
N SER A 123 6.47 17.10 6.48
CA SER A 123 6.78 18.53 6.41
C SER A 123 6.32 19.31 7.63
N LYS A 124 5.27 18.85 8.31
CA LYS A 124 4.73 19.45 9.55
C LYS A 124 5.26 18.77 10.82
N SER A 125 6.16 17.80 10.70
CA SER A 125 6.69 17.02 11.82
C SER A 125 5.60 16.31 12.63
N ILE A 126 4.54 15.82 11.96
CA ILE A 126 3.43 15.10 12.58
C ILE A 126 3.76 13.59 12.61
N PRO A 127 3.75 12.95 13.80
CA PRO A 127 4.06 11.53 13.91
C PRO A 127 3.00 10.62 13.27
N TYR A 128 3.44 9.48 12.70
CA TYR A 128 2.56 8.47 12.14
C TYR A 128 3.16 7.07 12.19
N HIS A 129 2.31 6.05 12.05
CA HIS A 129 2.70 4.65 11.84
C HIS A 129 2.71 4.34 10.35
N TYR A 130 3.65 3.50 9.92
CA TYR A 130 3.85 3.18 8.52
C TYR A 130 3.53 1.72 8.23
N PHE A 131 2.59 1.44 7.31
CA PHE A 131 2.33 0.09 6.84
C PHE A 131 3.37 -0.36 5.82
N GLU A 132 3.73 -1.63 5.88
CA GLU A 132 4.59 -2.27 4.89
C GLU A 132 4.06 -2.06 3.46
N ASP A 133 4.88 -1.44 2.60
CA ASP A 133 4.55 -1.22 1.19
C ASP A 133 5.13 -2.32 0.29
N ALA A 134 6.24 -2.93 0.69
CA ALA A 134 6.85 -4.07 0.03
C ALA A 134 7.85 -4.77 0.94
N SER A 135 8.13 -6.05 0.67
CA SER A 135 9.11 -6.86 1.41
C SER A 135 10.52 -6.24 1.49
N GLY A 136 10.84 -5.32 0.57
CA GLY A 136 12.11 -4.57 0.59
C GLY A 136 12.26 -3.56 1.74
N MET A 137 11.20 -3.25 2.48
CA MET A 137 11.25 -2.32 3.60
C MET A 137 12.11 -2.84 4.76
N LEU A 138 12.17 -4.16 4.93
CA LEU A 138 12.99 -4.85 5.94
C LEU A 138 14.30 -5.39 5.36
N SER A 139 14.87 -4.69 4.38
CA SER A 139 16.14 -5.01 3.75
C SER A 139 16.97 -3.75 3.52
N GLU A 140 18.20 -3.90 3.02
CA GLU A 140 19.01 -2.74 2.62
C GLU A 140 18.29 -1.90 1.56
N GLN A 141 18.03 -0.64 1.91
CA GLN A 141 17.14 0.25 1.16
C GLN A 141 17.73 0.80 -0.16
N SER A 142 19.04 0.65 -0.37
CA SER A 142 19.71 1.18 -1.58
C SER A 142 19.08 0.70 -2.88
N ARG A 143 18.63 -0.55 -2.92
CA ARG A 143 17.97 -1.16 -4.09
C ARG A 143 16.55 -0.61 -4.32
N TYR A 144 15.81 -0.37 -3.25
CA TYR A 144 14.45 0.14 -3.31
C TYR A 144 14.44 1.61 -3.81
N LEU A 145 15.37 2.42 -3.36
CA LEU A 145 15.52 3.81 -3.76
C LEU A 145 15.91 3.97 -5.24
N SER A 146 16.65 3.03 -5.81
CA SER A 146 17.00 3.07 -7.22
C SER A 146 15.78 2.98 -8.16
N ILE A 147 14.70 2.33 -7.72
CA ILE A 147 13.46 2.18 -8.49
C ILE A 147 12.72 3.51 -8.60
N THR A 148 12.67 4.30 -7.53
CA THR A 148 11.98 5.61 -7.53
C THR A 148 12.66 6.58 -8.48
N LYS A 149 13.98 6.57 -8.55
CA LYS A 149 14.77 7.43 -9.46
C LYS A 149 14.46 7.18 -10.94
N SER A 150 14.22 5.93 -11.33
CA SER A 150 13.94 5.59 -12.74
C SER A 150 12.55 6.03 -13.20
N ASN A 151 11.61 6.23 -12.27
CA ASN A 151 10.21 6.51 -12.59
C ASN A 151 9.87 8.01 -12.63
N ASN A 152 10.36 8.78 -11.66
CA ASN A 152 10.10 10.23 -11.58
C ASN A 152 11.15 10.93 -10.72
N MET A 153 12.01 11.74 -11.35
CA MET A 153 13.11 12.43 -10.67
C MET A 153 12.61 13.38 -9.56
N THR A 154 11.56 14.14 -9.80
CA THR A 154 11.00 15.07 -8.80
C THR A 154 10.55 14.32 -7.55
N ASN A 155 9.79 13.23 -7.73
CA ASN A 155 9.35 12.41 -6.59
C ASN A 155 10.55 11.79 -5.87
N HIS A 156 11.57 11.34 -6.61
CA HIS A 156 12.78 10.80 -6.02
C HIS A 156 13.47 11.82 -5.12
N ILE A 157 13.67 13.06 -5.61
CA ILE A 157 14.31 14.14 -4.84
C ILE A 157 13.51 14.47 -3.57
N ILE A 158 12.18 14.58 -3.67
CA ILE A 158 11.32 14.84 -2.51
C ILE A 158 11.41 13.68 -1.50
N ASN A 159 11.35 12.44 -1.98
CA ASN A 159 11.43 11.24 -1.12
C ASN A 159 12.76 11.14 -0.38
N GLU A 160 13.87 11.47 -1.07
CA GLU A 160 15.19 11.50 -0.43
C GLU A 160 15.29 12.65 0.57
N TYR A 161 14.84 13.84 0.20
CA TYR A 161 14.89 15.02 1.06
C TYR A 161 14.09 14.83 2.36
N LEU A 162 12.90 14.26 2.27
CA LEU A 162 12.02 14.01 3.41
C LEU A 162 12.31 12.70 4.14
N GLY A 163 13.15 11.83 3.60
CA GLY A 163 13.33 10.47 4.13
C GLY A 163 12.04 9.64 4.08
N CYS A 164 11.27 9.75 2.99
CA CYS A 164 10.07 8.94 2.80
C CYS A 164 10.37 7.44 2.75
N MET A 165 9.34 6.61 2.60
CA MET A 165 9.41 5.16 2.63
C MET A 165 9.78 4.62 4.02
N GLY A 166 9.19 5.23 5.03
CA GLY A 166 9.35 4.82 6.41
C GLY A 166 10.71 5.17 7.05
N ARG A 167 11.53 6.04 6.42
CA ARG A 167 12.89 6.37 6.91
C ARG A 167 12.96 7.61 7.79
N ASN A 168 11.96 8.49 7.73
CA ASN A 168 12.02 9.77 8.45
C ASN A 168 11.74 9.64 9.95
N SER A 169 12.06 10.70 10.69
CA SER A 169 11.91 10.74 12.15
C SER A 169 10.45 10.75 12.62
N CYS A 170 9.49 11.16 11.75
CA CYS A 170 8.07 11.18 12.10
C CYS A 170 7.44 9.79 12.17
N VAL A 171 8.10 8.77 11.59
CA VAL A 171 7.65 7.38 11.69
C VAL A 171 7.80 6.89 13.13
N LYS A 172 6.69 6.60 13.80
CA LYS A 172 6.64 6.02 15.15
C LYS A 172 6.97 4.53 15.12
N SER A 173 6.28 3.78 14.27
CA SER A 173 6.52 2.36 14.04
C SER A 173 6.25 1.96 12.59
N LYS A 174 6.80 0.81 12.20
CA LYS A 174 6.61 0.17 10.89
C LYS A 174 5.90 -1.15 11.09
N LEU A 175 4.64 -1.20 10.68
CA LEU A 175 3.79 -2.38 10.77
C LEU A 175 4.07 -3.30 9.57
N CYS A 176 4.76 -4.40 9.80
CA CYS A 176 5.23 -5.28 8.75
C CYS A 176 5.31 -6.75 9.20
N ASP A 177 5.24 -7.66 8.25
CA ASP A 177 5.47 -9.08 8.53
C ASP A 177 6.96 -9.34 8.74
N LEU A 178 7.38 -9.51 9.99
CA LEU A 178 8.79 -9.71 10.34
C LEU A 178 9.41 -10.98 9.73
N ARG A 179 8.60 -11.91 9.22
CA ARG A 179 9.10 -13.08 8.45
C ARG A 179 9.75 -12.68 7.13
N HIS A 180 9.43 -11.48 6.61
CA HIS A 180 10.04 -10.91 5.41
C HIS A 180 11.39 -10.24 5.68
N GLN A 181 11.83 -10.16 6.93
CA GLN A 181 13.05 -9.48 7.31
C GLN A 181 14.28 -10.18 6.71
N GLN A 182 15.11 -9.38 6.03
CA GLN A 182 16.39 -9.86 5.51
C GLN A 182 17.30 -10.29 6.69
N LYS A 183 17.94 -11.44 6.56
CA LYS A 183 18.88 -11.93 7.58
C LYS A 183 20.00 -10.89 7.85
N GLY A 184 20.14 -10.51 9.10
CA GLY A 184 21.12 -9.53 9.54
C GLY A 184 20.68 -8.06 9.42
N PHE A 185 19.50 -7.79 8.86
CA PHE A 185 18.90 -6.47 8.91
C PHE A 185 18.07 -6.33 10.19
N TYR A 186 18.19 -5.18 10.85
CA TYR A 186 17.40 -4.84 12.04
C TYR A 186 16.87 -3.43 11.92
N ASP A 187 15.60 -3.25 12.23
CA ASP A 187 14.95 -1.94 12.32
C ASP A 187 14.22 -1.84 13.66
N GLU A 188 14.67 -0.94 14.51
CA GLU A 188 14.12 -0.74 15.86
C GLU A 188 12.65 -0.31 15.88
N LYS A 189 12.16 0.26 14.77
CA LYS A 189 10.77 0.70 14.63
C LYS A 189 9.86 -0.37 14.04
N ALA A 190 10.40 -1.51 13.62
CA ALA A 190 9.61 -2.58 13.03
C ALA A 190 8.81 -3.32 14.11
N GLU A 191 7.51 -3.40 13.89
CA GLU A 191 6.55 -4.13 14.71
C GLU A 191 5.89 -5.23 13.88
N ASP A 192 5.71 -6.42 14.47
CA ASP A 192 5.11 -7.54 13.74
C ASP A 192 3.63 -7.31 13.44
N PHE A 193 3.33 -7.29 12.15
CA PHE A 193 1.98 -7.16 11.63
C PHE A 193 1.73 -8.20 10.53
N CYS A 194 1.75 -9.48 10.93
CA CYS A 194 1.41 -10.58 10.04
C CYS A 194 -0.11 -10.69 9.88
N ILE A 195 -0.66 -10.21 8.74
CA ILE A 195 -2.09 -10.25 8.43
C ILE A 195 -2.67 -11.66 8.57
N TYR A 196 -1.95 -12.67 8.09
CA TYR A 196 -2.40 -14.07 8.17
C TYR A 196 -2.62 -14.53 9.60
N ASP A 197 -1.66 -14.25 10.49
CA ASP A 197 -1.75 -14.66 11.89
C ASP A 197 -2.84 -13.88 12.63
N ILE A 198 -2.98 -12.59 12.34
CA ILE A 198 -4.06 -11.76 12.89
C ILE A 198 -5.43 -12.32 12.50
N LEU A 199 -5.65 -12.57 11.21
CA LEU A 199 -6.91 -13.13 10.70
C LEU A 199 -7.22 -14.51 11.29
N LYS A 200 -6.18 -15.35 11.46
CA LYS A 200 -6.35 -16.71 11.96
C LYS A 200 -6.57 -16.80 13.45
N PHE A 201 -5.85 -16.00 14.24
CA PHE A 201 -5.77 -16.17 15.68
C PHE A 201 -6.40 -15.04 16.49
N LYS A 202 -6.46 -13.82 15.96
CA LYS A 202 -6.95 -12.66 16.72
C LYS A 202 -8.39 -12.26 16.36
N ILE A 203 -8.72 -12.29 15.06
CA ILE A 203 -10.05 -11.90 14.57
C ILE A 203 -10.68 -12.94 13.61
N PRO A 204 -10.67 -14.25 13.93
CA PRO A 204 -11.19 -15.28 13.03
C PRO A 204 -12.69 -15.12 12.72
N ASP A 205 -13.46 -14.54 13.64
CA ASP A 205 -14.88 -14.23 13.50
C ASP A 205 -15.16 -13.13 12.47
N LYS A 206 -14.19 -12.27 12.15
CA LYS A 206 -14.29 -11.20 11.15
C LYS A 206 -13.90 -11.62 9.75
N VAL A 207 -13.26 -12.77 9.58
CA VAL A 207 -12.77 -13.25 8.29
C VAL A 207 -13.90 -13.36 7.25
N PRO A 208 -15.10 -13.90 7.54
CA PRO A 208 -16.20 -13.94 6.56
C PRO A 208 -16.61 -12.55 6.06
N ASP A 209 -16.70 -11.55 6.95
CA ASP A 209 -17.09 -10.19 6.58
C ASP A 209 -16.02 -9.54 5.68
N ILE A 210 -14.75 -9.74 6.00
CA ILE A 210 -13.62 -9.24 5.20
C ILE A 210 -13.62 -9.88 3.81
N ILE A 211 -13.80 -11.22 3.72
CA ILE A 211 -13.87 -11.93 2.44
C ILE A 211 -15.05 -11.40 1.61
N ASN A 212 -16.22 -11.25 2.21
CA ASN A 212 -17.42 -10.74 1.53
C ASN A 212 -17.20 -9.32 1.03
N PHE A 213 -16.54 -8.45 1.81
CA PHE A 213 -16.19 -7.10 1.40
C PHE A 213 -15.32 -7.08 0.14
N PHE A 214 -14.34 -7.97 0.02
CA PHE A 214 -13.47 -8.07 -1.16
C PHE A 214 -14.08 -8.86 -2.34
N GLY A 215 -15.35 -9.20 -2.29
CA GLY A 215 -16.10 -9.84 -3.38
C GLY A 215 -16.46 -11.31 -3.14
N GLY A 216 -16.17 -11.81 -1.94
CA GLY A 216 -16.48 -13.18 -1.55
C GLY A 216 -15.64 -14.23 -2.30
N ILE A 217 -15.94 -15.50 -2.03
CA ILE A 217 -15.40 -16.64 -2.77
C ILE A 217 -16.41 -16.97 -3.88
N SER A 218 -16.16 -16.48 -5.10
CA SER A 218 -17.06 -16.69 -6.24
C SER A 218 -17.04 -18.11 -6.78
N HIS A 219 -15.98 -18.89 -6.51
CA HIS A 219 -15.82 -20.25 -6.97
C HIS A 219 -15.60 -21.21 -5.80
N LYS A 220 -16.54 -22.13 -5.61
CA LYS A 220 -16.30 -23.28 -4.74
C LYS A 220 -15.42 -24.27 -5.50
N ILE A 221 -14.17 -24.40 -5.09
CA ILE A 221 -13.32 -25.50 -5.57
C ILE A 221 -13.91 -26.77 -4.96
N ARG A 222 -14.54 -27.58 -5.81
CA ARG A 222 -15.17 -28.84 -5.40
C ARG A 222 -14.17 -29.99 -5.60
N GLY A 223 -14.03 -30.83 -4.61
CA GLY A 223 -13.28 -32.09 -4.68
C GLY A 223 -12.29 -32.26 -3.54
N ASP A 224 -11.73 -33.45 -3.44
CA ASP A 224 -10.77 -33.85 -2.40
C ASP A 224 -9.30 -33.52 -2.78
N LYS A 225 -9.11 -32.93 -3.97
CA LYS A 225 -7.78 -32.54 -4.44
C LYS A 225 -7.24 -31.34 -3.67
N LYS A 226 -5.94 -31.31 -3.45
CA LYS A 226 -5.22 -30.16 -2.91
C LYS A 226 -5.31 -28.98 -3.88
N ILE A 227 -5.18 -27.76 -3.36
CA ILE A 227 -5.22 -26.55 -4.18
C ILE A 227 -3.79 -26.06 -4.37
N CYS A 228 -3.38 -25.88 -5.62
CA CYS A 228 -2.19 -25.15 -6.01
C CYS A 228 -2.60 -23.74 -6.46
N LEU A 229 -2.27 -22.71 -5.70
CA LEU A 229 -2.54 -21.32 -6.07
C LEU A 229 -1.31 -20.74 -6.79
N TYR A 230 -1.47 -20.43 -8.06
CA TYR A 230 -0.44 -19.77 -8.86
C TYR A 230 -0.75 -18.27 -9.01
N LEU A 231 0.12 -17.44 -8.43
CA LEU A 231 0.06 -15.99 -8.56
C LEU A 231 1.02 -15.57 -9.68
N THR A 232 0.47 -15.09 -10.81
CA THR A 232 1.32 -14.64 -11.92
C THR A 232 2.05 -13.36 -11.59
N GLN A 233 3.18 -13.12 -12.27
CA GLN A 233 3.98 -11.91 -12.16
C GLN A 233 3.90 -11.13 -13.46
N ASP A 234 3.96 -9.79 -13.39
CA ASP A 234 4.15 -8.95 -14.57
C ASP A 234 5.59 -9.11 -15.09
N LEU A 235 5.78 -10.10 -15.97
CA LEU A 235 7.08 -10.43 -16.55
C LEU A 235 7.63 -9.29 -17.43
N ASN A 236 6.77 -8.42 -17.95
CA ASN A 236 7.19 -7.23 -18.67
C ASN A 236 7.97 -6.25 -17.77
N THR A 237 7.55 -6.10 -16.51
CA THR A 237 8.28 -5.30 -15.51
C THR A 237 9.66 -5.92 -15.22
N LEU A 238 9.80 -7.23 -15.33
CA LEU A 238 11.08 -7.94 -15.23
C LEU A 238 11.90 -7.89 -16.52
N LYS A 239 11.46 -7.13 -17.55
CA LYS A 239 12.05 -7.00 -18.88
C LYS A 239 12.05 -8.29 -19.72
N ILE A 240 11.24 -9.27 -19.35
CA ILE A 240 10.99 -10.47 -20.13
C ILE A 240 9.82 -10.15 -21.07
N LYS A 241 10.12 -9.69 -22.28
CA LYS A 241 9.13 -9.21 -23.25
C LYS A 241 8.70 -10.25 -24.28
N ASP A 242 9.47 -11.33 -24.39
CA ASP A 242 9.17 -12.43 -25.30
C ASP A 242 8.00 -13.24 -24.75
N LEU A 243 6.89 -13.28 -25.49
CA LEU A 243 5.65 -13.94 -25.05
C LEU A 243 5.79 -15.47 -25.03
N ASP A 244 6.52 -16.05 -25.97
CA ASP A 244 6.75 -17.49 -26.01
C ASP A 244 7.61 -17.94 -24.82
N LEU A 245 8.60 -17.13 -24.45
CA LEU A 245 9.41 -17.35 -23.26
C LEU A 245 8.57 -17.21 -21.98
N GLN A 246 7.66 -16.23 -21.92
CA GLN A 246 6.77 -16.07 -20.77
C GLN A 246 5.86 -17.29 -20.61
N GLU A 247 5.24 -17.77 -21.71
CA GLU A 247 4.39 -18.94 -21.71
C GLU A 247 5.18 -20.20 -21.31
N LEU A 248 6.36 -20.40 -21.87
CA LEU A 248 7.24 -21.54 -21.53
C LEU A 248 7.63 -21.52 -20.03
N MET A 249 7.98 -20.36 -19.48
CA MET A 249 8.32 -20.24 -18.06
C MET A 249 7.13 -20.57 -17.15
N MET A 250 5.92 -20.09 -17.53
CA MET A 250 4.72 -20.32 -16.75
C MET A 250 4.27 -21.77 -16.80
N THR A 251 4.25 -22.38 -17.99
CA THR A 251 3.86 -23.79 -18.17
C THR A 251 4.86 -24.72 -17.49
N THR A 252 6.17 -24.50 -17.66
CA THR A 252 7.19 -25.31 -17.00
C THR A 252 7.07 -25.26 -15.48
N LEU A 253 6.81 -24.07 -14.91
CA LEU A 253 6.63 -23.91 -13.47
C LEU A 253 5.38 -24.67 -12.99
N VAL A 254 4.27 -24.57 -13.73
CA VAL A 254 3.01 -25.26 -13.40
C VAL A 254 3.20 -26.78 -13.49
N ASP A 255 3.78 -27.27 -14.57
CA ASP A 255 4.04 -28.71 -14.77
C ASP A 255 4.96 -29.29 -13.69
N TYR A 256 5.94 -28.49 -13.22
CA TYR A 256 6.83 -28.92 -12.14
C TYR A 256 6.16 -28.94 -10.77
N MET A 257 5.29 -27.96 -10.49
CA MET A 257 4.70 -27.74 -9.16
C MET A 257 3.35 -28.40 -8.95
N CYS A 258 2.61 -28.71 -10.03
CA CYS A 258 1.23 -29.17 -9.99
C CYS A 258 1.13 -30.60 -10.51
N GLY A 259 1.15 -31.58 -9.61
CA GLY A 259 0.81 -32.97 -9.96
C GLY A 259 -0.71 -33.19 -10.06
N ASP A 260 -1.13 -34.40 -10.47
CA ASP A 260 -2.54 -34.78 -10.66
C ASP A 260 -3.40 -34.69 -9.39
N GLU A 261 -2.76 -34.65 -8.21
CA GLU A 261 -3.44 -34.50 -6.93
C GLU A 261 -3.87 -33.04 -6.62
N TYR A 262 -3.50 -32.08 -7.47
CA TYR A 262 -3.85 -30.68 -7.28
C TYR A 262 -4.92 -30.17 -8.24
N VAL A 263 -5.67 -29.17 -7.79
CA VAL A 263 -6.43 -28.26 -8.64
C VAL A 263 -5.63 -26.96 -8.75
N LEU A 264 -5.24 -26.60 -9.97
CA LEU A 264 -4.57 -25.33 -10.23
C LEU A 264 -5.58 -24.18 -10.22
N VAL A 265 -5.31 -23.19 -9.37
CA VAL A 265 -6.03 -21.92 -9.35
C VAL A 265 -5.05 -20.82 -9.75
N VAL A 266 -5.29 -20.20 -10.89
CA VAL A 266 -4.45 -19.10 -11.39
C VAL A 266 -5.07 -17.76 -10.97
N LYS A 267 -4.30 -16.94 -10.28
CA LYS A 267 -4.63 -15.54 -9.98
C LYS A 267 -3.74 -14.65 -10.83
N PRO A 268 -4.26 -14.08 -11.93
CA PRO A 268 -3.46 -13.25 -12.82
C PRO A 268 -3.03 -11.94 -12.09
N HIS A 269 -1.85 -11.46 -12.47
CA HIS A 269 -1.40 -10.15 -12.07
C HIS A 269 -2.33 -9.07 -12.65
N PRO A 270 -2.63 -7.96 -11.94
CA PRO A 270 -3.56 -6.93 -12.42
C PRO A 270 -3.21 -6.31 -13.77
N LYS A 271 -1.95 -6.42 -14.21
CA LYS A 271 -1.47 -5.95 -15.52
C LYS A 271 -1.49 -7.02 -16.61
N ASP A 272 -1.73 -8.28 -16.27
CA ASP A 272 -1.91 -9.37 -17.24
C ASP A 272 -3.31 -9.21 -17.85
N ARG A 273 -3.37 -8.61 -19.05
CA ARG A 273 -4.61 -8.41 -19.81
C ARG A 273 -4.47 -8.90 -21.23
#